data_60129d31ebd617f78e00e072c1a58243
#
_entry.id   60129d31ebd617f78e00e072c1a58243
#
_cell.length_a   1.000
_cell.length_b   1.000
_cell.length_c   1.000
_cell.angle_alpha   90.00
_cell.angle_beta   90.00
_cell.angle_gamma   90.00
#
_symmetry.space_group_name_H-M   'P 1'
#
loop_
_entity.id
_entity.type
_entity.pdbx_description
1 polymer ?
#
loop_
_entity_poly.entity_id
_entity_poly.type
_entity_poly.pdbx_seq_one_letter_code
_entity_poly.pdbx_strand_id
1 'polypeptide(L)'
;CPLTTDHTVLLNLFKDVQPGIIQDGTAIGLGLANAVSRIKDSQAKSKVIILLTDGVNNQGEIAPVTAAEIAKTFGVRVYTIGVGTQGKAPYPFQTAFGVQYMDVDVEIDEPTLKQIAATTGGQYFRATDNASLKEIYSEIDKMEKTKISVQEYSKKQEEYKNWAILL
;
A
#
# COMPACT_ATOMS: atom_id res chain seq x y z
N CYS A 1 3.20 -7.14 -13.32
CA CYS A 1 4.60 -7.51 -13.13
C CYS A 1 4.67 -8.74 -12.22
N PRO A 2 5.47 -9.77 -12.54
CA PRO A 2 5.75 -10.85 -11.59
C PRO A 2 6.62 -10.36 -10.42
N LEU A 3 6.62 -11.10 -9.31
CA LEU A 3 7.54 -10.82 -8.21
C LEU A 3 8.98 -10.99 -8.70
N THR A 4 9.83 -10.00 -8.48
CA THR A 4 11.22 -10.01 -8.94
C THR A 4 12.13 -9.31 -7.93
N THR A 5 13.38 -9.73 -7.87
CA THR A 5 14.48 -9.05 -7.17
C THR A 5 15.29 -8.16 -8.10
N ASP A 6 14.98 -8.15 -9.39
CA ASP A 6 15.64 -7.29 -10.37
C ASP A 6 15.07 -5.87 -10.33
N HIS A 7 15.78 -5.00 -9.63
CA HIS A 7 15.40 -3.58 -9.49
C HIS A 7 15.46 -2.83 -10.82
N THR A 8 16.31 -3.23 -11.75
CA THR A 8 16.45 -2.57 -13.07
C THR A 8 15.18 -2.79 -13.90
N VAL A 9 14.69 -4.04 -13.92
CA VAL A 9 13.42 -4.37 -14.57
C VAL A 9 12.26 -3.59 -13.97
N LEU A 10 12.17 -3.54 -12.62
CA LEU A 10 11.13 -2.76 -11.93
C LEU A 10 11.16 -1.29 -12.31
N LEU A 11 12.34 -0.65 -12.26
CA LEU A 11 12.49 0.77 -12.60
C LEU A 11 12.10 1.07 -14.06
N ASN A 12 12.40 0.16 -14.98
CA ASN A 12 11.99 0.33 -16.37
C ASN A 12 10.47 0.19 -16.54
N LEU A 13 9.84 -0.79 -15.89
CA LEU A 13 8.39 -0.93 -15.92
C LEU A 13 7.66 0.28 -15.33
N PHE A 14 8.21 0.90 -14.28
CA PHE A 14 7.63 2.14 -13.71
C PHE A 14 7.68 3.33 -14.67
N LYS A 15 8.68 3.40 -15.57
CA LYS A 15 8.76 4.47 -16.59
C LYS A 15 7.65 4.37 -17.64
N ASP A 16 7.13 3.17 -17.87
CA ASP A 16 6.07 2.91 -18.84
C ASP A 16 4.67 3.23 -18.27
N VAL A 17 4.55 3.44 -16.95
CA VAL A 17 3.28 3.83 -16.32
C VAL A 17 3.01 5.30 -16.62
N GLN A 18 2.01 5.55 -17.44
CA GLN A 18 1.60 6.92 -17.83
C GLN A 18 0.12 7.15 -17.54
N PRO A 19 -0.29 8.37 -17.16
CA PRO A 19 -1.70 8.73 -17.05
C PRO A 19 -2.43 8.59 -18.39
N GLY A 20 -3.72 8.27 -18.36
CA GLY A 20 -4.57 8.21 -19.56
C GLY A 20 -4.52 6.89 -20.35
N ILE A 21 -3.77 5.88 -19.91
CA ILE A 21 -3.78 4.55 -20.54
C ILE A 21 -5.07 3.79 -20.21
N ILE A 22 -5.66 4.06 -19.06
CA ILE A 22 -6.89 3.43 -18.55
C ILE A 22 -7.91 4.53 -18.28
N GLN A 23 -9.20 4.16 -18.22
CA GLN A 23 -10.27 5.08 -17.83
C GLN A 23 -9.97 5.73 -16.48
N ASP A 24 -10.20 7.04 -16.40
CA ASP A 24 -9.94 7.83 -15.20
C ASP A 24 -10.75 7.31 -13.99
N GLY A 25 -10.11 7.28 -12.84
CA GLY A 25 -10.70 6.87 -11.58
C GLY A 25 -9.74 6.11 -10.68
N THR A 26 -10.14 5.97 -9.41
CA THR A 26 -9.34 5.33 -8.37
C THR A 26 -10.05 4.08 -7.87
N ALA A 27 -9.54 2.91 -8.21
CA ALA A 27 -10.08 1.60 -7.84
C ALA A 27 -9.21 0.94 -6.74
N ILE A 28 -9.21 1.51 -5.54
CA ILE A 28 -8.37 1.07 -4.41
C ILE A 28 -8.62 -0.40 -4.08
N GLY A 29 -9.90 -0.80 -3.94
CA GLY A 29 -10.26 -2.16 -3.56
C GLY A 29 -9.84 -3.19 -4.59
N LEU A 30 -10.05 -2.93 -5.89
CA LEU A 30 -9.64 -3.81 -6.97
C LEU A 30 -8.10 -3.89 -7.07
N GLY A 31 -7.42 -2.76 -6.94
CA GLY A 31 -5.95 -2.70 -6.94
C GLY A 31 -5.35 -3.52 -5.80
N LEU A 32 -5.91 -3.38 -4.58
CA LEU A 32 -5.50 -4.14 -3.41
C LEU A 32 -5.76 -5.64 -3.58
N ALA A 33 -6.94 -6.04 -4.06
CA ALA A 33 -7.27 -7.45 -4.30
C ALA A 33 -6.33 -8.09 -5.34
N ASN A 34 -6.01 -7.37 -6.41
CA ASN A 34 -5.03 -7.81 -7.41
C ASN A 34 -3.64 -7.99 -6.81
N ALA A 35 -3.17 -7.05 -5.97
CA ALA A 35 -1.89 -7.16 -5.29
C ALA A 35 -1.85 -8.36 -4.35
N VAL A 36 -2.91 -8.60 -3.56
CA VAL A 36 -3.05 -9.77 -2.70
C VAL A 36 -2.99 -11.06 -3.51
N SER A 37 -3.71 -11.13 -4.62
CA SER A 37 -3.69 -12.31 -5.51
C SER A 37 -2.28 -12.65 -6.02
N ARG A 38 -1.42 -11.65 -6.22
CA ARG A 38 -0.04 -11.84 -6.65
C ARG A 38 0.91 -12.31 -5.55
N ILE A 39 0.66 -11.92 -4.29
CA ILE A 39 1.58 -12.19 -3.19
C ILE A 39 1.11 -13.31 -2.25
N LYS A 40 -0.17 -13.72 -2.30
CA LYS A 40 -0.76 -14.67 -1.34
C LYS A 40 0.01 -15.99 -1.23
N ASP A 41 0.47 -16.52 -2.36
CA ASP A 41 1.16 -17.82 -2.45
C ASP A 41 2.69 -17.70 -2.27
N SER A 42 3.20 -16.50 -2.00
CA SER A 42 4.63 -16.28 -1.74
C SER A 42 5.07 -16.99 -0.47
N GLN A 43 6.24 -17.64 -0.53
CA GLN A 43 6.90 -18.28 0.62
C GLN A 43 7.73 -17.29 1.45
N ALA A 44 7.62 -15.98 1.19
CA ALA A 44 8.32 -14.97 1.95
C ALA A 44 7.87 -14.98 3.43
N LYS A 45 8.82 -14.74 4.33
CA LYS A 45 8.57 -14.65 5.79
C LYS A 45 7.61 -13.54 6.16
N SER A 46 7.60 -12.46 5.41
CA SER A 46 6.64 -11.36 5.52
C SER A 46 6.07 -11.03 4.16
N LYS A 47 4.75 -10.89 4.10
CA LYS A 47 4.00 -10.46 2.92
C LYS A 47 3.44 -9.08 3.19
N VAL A 48 3.94 -8.09 2.47
CA VAL A 48 3.62 -6.67 2.69
C VAL A 48 3.16 -6.02 1.38
N ILE A 49 2.10 -5.23 1.48
CA ILE A 49 1.64 -4.33 0.42
C ILE A 49 1.74 -2.90 0.94
N ILE A 50 2.27 -2.01 0.13
CA ILE A 50 2.21 -0.57 0.37
C ILE A 50 1.21 0.01 -0.62
N LEU A 51 0.10 0.49 -0.11
CA LEU A 51 -0.97 1.15 -0.87
C LEU A 51 -0.74 2.66 -0.83
N LEU A 52 -0.43 3.25 -1.97
CA LEU A 52 -0.24 4.68 -2.15
C LEU A 52 -1.39 5.25 -2.96
N THR A 53 -2.06 6.28 -2.45
CA THR A 53 -3.18 6.94 -3.14
C THR A 53 -3.26 8.42 -2.78
N ASP A 54 -3.70 9.22 -3.74
CA ASP A 54 -3.99 10.65 -3.61
C ASP A 54 -5.48 10.97 -3.69
N GLY A 55 -6.34 9.94 -3.87
CA GLY A 55 -7.78 10.10 -4.06
C GLY A 55 -8.64 9.16 -3.22
N VAL A 56 -9.94 9.31 -3.41
CA VAL A 56 -10.98 8.46 -2.85
C VAL A 56 -11.29 7.29 -3.79
N ASN A 57 -11.74 6.16 -3.23
CA ASN A 57 -12.18 5.04 -4.06
C ASN A 57 -13.50 5.39 -4.75
N ASN A 58 -13.46 5.59 -6.06
CA ASN A 58 -14.63 5.95 -6.88
C ASN A 58 -14.89 4.99 -8.05
N GLN A 59 -14.08 3.94 -8.18
CA GLN A 59 -14.17 2.93 -9.23
C GLN A 59 -13.92 1.51 -8.66
N GLY A 60 -14.32 0.50 -9.47
CA GLY A 60 -14.09 -0.90 -9.17
C GLY A 60 -15.22 -1.54 -8.36
N GLU A 61 -15.41 -2.85 -8.57
CA GLU A 61 -16.49 -3.64 -7.97
C GLU A 61 -16.19 -4.12 -6.55
N ILE A 62 -14.92 -4.04 -6.12
CA ILE A 62 -14.47 -4.54 -4.82
C ILE A 62 -14.32 -3.36 -3.86
N ALA A 63 -15.06 -3.39 -2.75
CA ALA A 63 -14.88 -2.40 -1.69
C ALA A 63 -13.48 -2.51 -1.05
N PRO A 64 -12.81 -1.39 -0.75
CA PRO A 64 -11.47 -1.39 -0.16
C PRO A 64 -11.35 -2.19 1.13
N VAL A 65 -12.36 -2.11 2.00
CA VAL A 65 -12.39 -2.86 3.28
C VAL A 65 -12.50 -4.36 3.04
N THR A 66 -13.32 -4.80 2.08
CA THR A 66 -13.42 -6.22 1.69
C THR A 66 -12.08 -6.75 1.18
N ALA A 67 -11.38 -5.97 0.36
CA ALA A 67 -10.03 -6.34 -0.10
C ALA A 67 -9.03 -6.45 1.06
N ALA A 68 -9.15 -5.60 2.09
CA ALA A 68 -8.34 -5.69 3.30
C ALA A 68 -8.64 -6.95 4.14
N GLU A 69 -9.90 -7.36 4.24
CA GLU A 69 -10.28 -8.61 4.89
C GLU A 69 -9.70 -9.83 4.18
N ILE A 70 -9.72 -9.81 2.84
CA ILE A 70 -9.06 -10.84 2.03
C ILE A 70 -7.55 -10.85 2.31
N ALA A 71 -6.89 -9.67 2.31
CA ALA A 71 -5.47 -9.55 2.62
C ALA A 71 -5.13 -10.16 3.98
N LYS A 72 -5.93 -9.86 5.01
CA LYS A 72 -5.79 -10.42 6.36
C LYS A 72 -5.87 -11.94 6.36
N THR A 73 -6.81 -12.53 5.62
CA THR A 73 -6.98 -13.99 5.53
C THR A 73 -5.73 -14.69 4.99
N PHE A 74 -5.01 -14.04 4.07
CA PHE A 74 -3.76 -14.57 3.51
C PHE A 74 -2.50 -14.13 4.31
N GLY A 75 -2.68 -13.49 5.46
CA GLY A 75 -1.57 -13.00 6.28
C GLY A 75 -0.75 -11.90 5.59
N VAL A 76 -1.39 -11.14 4.71
CA VAL A 76 -0.78 -10.00 4.00
C VAL A 76 -1.04 -8.73 4.79
N ARG A 77 0.02 -8.03 5.17
CA ARG A 77 -0.04 -6.74 5.86
C ARG A 77 -0.08 -5.60 4.84
N VAL A 78 -0.95 -4.63 5.08
CA VAL A 78 -1.10 -3.48 4.18
C VAL A 78 -0.76 -2.20 4.93
N TYR A 79 0.27 -1.50 4.49
CA TYR A 79 0.55 -0.13 4.86
C TYR A 79 -0.14 0.79 3.88
N THR A 80 -0.83 1.81 4.39
CA THR A 80 -1.54 2.76 3.53
C THR A 80 -0.92 4.14 3.66
N ILE A 81 -0.69 4.80 2.53
CA ILE A 81 -0.10 6.12 2.46
C ILE A 81 -1.04 7.02 1.66
N GLY A 82 -1.64 8.00 2.33
CA GLY A 82 -2.36 9.07 1.65
C GLY A 82 -1.38 10.16 1.20
N VAL A 83 -1.36 10.47 -0.09
CA VAL A 83 -0.46 11.49 -0.66
C VAL A 83 -1.24 12.74 -1.03
N GLY A 84 -0.74 13.88 -0.61
CA GLY A 84 -1.30 15.18 -0.99
C GLY A 84 -1.35 16.17 0.15
N THR A 85 -1.47 17.45 -0.19
CA THR A 85 -1.67 18.54 0.78
C THR A 85 -3.08 18.48 1.34
N GLN A 86 -3.30 19.05 2.54
CA GLN A 86 -4.64 19.30 3.03
C GLN A 86 -5.14 20.60 2.42
N GLY A 87 -6.37 20.60 1.92
CA GLY A 87 -7.02 21.80 1.40
C GLY A 87 -7.29 21.74 -0.09
N LYS A 88 -7.14 22.86 -0.78
CA LYS A 88 -7.47 23.02 -2.18
C LYS A 88 -6.24 22.89 -3.05
N ALA A 89 -6.40 22.20 -4.20
CA ALA A 89 -5.40 22.15 -5.25
C ALA A 89 -5.97 22.71 -6.55
N PRO A 90 -5.17 23.44 -7.34
CA PRO A 90 -5.59 23.94 -8.63
C PRO A 90 -5.76 22.77 -9.62
N TYR A 91 -6.98 22.53 -10.04
CA TYR A 91 -7.32 21.52 -11.05
C TYR A 91 -7.61 22.18 -12.41
N PRO A 92 -7.03 21.69 -13.52
CA PRO A 92 -7.28 22.25 -14.83
C PRO A 92 -8.63 21.80 -15.39
N PHE A 93 -9.50 22.76 -15.69
CA PHE A 93 -10.76 22.55 -16.40
C PHE A 93 -10.66 23.05 -17.82
N GLN A 94 -11.06 22.23 -18.78
CA GLN A 94 -11.19 22.68 -20.17
C GLN A 94 -12.49 23.48 -20.33
N THR A 95 -12.38 24.75 -20.72
CA THR A 95 -13.50 25.61 -21.03
C THR A 95 -13.48 26.01 -22.52
N ALA A 96 -14.57 26.60 -23.01
CA ALA A 96 -14.63 27.13 -24.37
C ALA A 96 -13.58 28.22 -24.66
N PHE A 97 -12.99 28.81 -23.63
CA PHE A 97 -11.96 29.87 -23.69
C PHE A 97 -10.55 29.36 -23.36
N GLY A 98 -10.32 28.04 -23.28
CA GLY A 98 -9.06 27.42 -22.94
C GLY A 98 -9.05 26.76 -21.56
N VAL A 99 -7.86 26.36 -21.07
CA VAL A 99 -7.69 25.74 -19.77
C VAL A 99 -7.78 26.79 -18.66
N GLN A 100 -8.72 26.64 -17.77
CA GLN A 100 -8.82 27.44 -16.53
C GLN A 100 -8.53 26.56 -15.33
N TYR A 101 -7.79 27.10 -14.35
CA TYR A 101 -7.51 26.42 -13.10
C TYR A 101 -8.53 26.84 -12.04
N MET A 102 -9.17 25.85 -11.46
CA MET A 102 -10.11 26.05 -10.32
C MET A 102 -9.60 25.27 -9.13
N ASP A 103 -9.66 25.89 -7.96
CA ASP A 103 -9.30 25.23 -6.71
C ASP A 103 -10.36 24.20 -6.34
N VAL A 104 -9.95 22.92 -6.33
CA VAL A 104 -10.79 21.78 -5.94
C VAL A 104 -10.29 21.24 -4.61
N ASP A 105 -11.21 20.90 -3.72
CA ASP A 105 -10.86 20.26 -2.45
C ASP A 105 -10.18 18.92 -2.71
N VAL A 106 -8.97 18.74 -2.15
CA VAL A 106 -8.25 17.47 -2.20
C VAL A 106 -8.82 16.58 -1.10
N GLU A 107 -9.69 15.64 -1.49
CA GLU A 107 -10.23 14.65 -0.58
C GLU A 107 -9.40 13.37 -0.64
N ILE A 108 -8.84 12.99 0.51
CA ILE A 108 -8.27 11.67 0.72
C ILE A 108 -9.15 10.96 1.74
N ASP A 109 -9.63 9.78 1.41
CA ASP A 109 -10.44 8.97 2.32
C ASP A 109 -9.57 8.33 3.41
N GLU A 110 -9.06 9.19 4.31
CA GLU A 110 -8.26 8.75 5.44
C GLU A 110 -8.96 7.71 6.32
N PRO A 111 -10.27 7.82 6.62
CA PRO A 111 -10.97 6.81 7.40
C PRO A 111 -10.85 5.42 6.79
N THR A 112 -11.10 5.28 5.49
CA THR A 112 -10.97 4.00 4.78
C THR A 112 -9.52 3.49 4.77
N LEU A 113 -8.53 4.37 4.54
CA LEU A 113 -7.12 3.98 4.56
C LEU A 113 -6.67 3.51 5.94
N LYS A 114 -7.09 4.19 7.01
CA LYS A 114 -6.83 3.78 8.40
C LYS A 114 -7.48 2.43 8.73
N GLN A 115 -8.69 2.20 8.23
CA GLN A 115 -9.41 0.94 8.42
C GLN A 115 -8.71 -0.22 7.71
N ILE A 116 -8.26 -0.04 6.45
CA ILE A 116 -7.49 -1.05 5.71
C ILE A 116 -6.22 -1.44 6.49
N ALA A 117 -5.45 -0.44 6.91
CA ALA A 117 -4.22 -0.66 7.67
C ALA A 117 -4.48 -1.40 8.98
N ALA A 118 -5.45 -0.95 9.78
CA ALA A 118 -5.81 -1.57 11.05
C ALA A 118 -6.29 -3.02 10.88
N THR A 119 -7.12 -3.31 9.87
CA THR A 119 -7.65 -4.64 9.57
C THR A 119 -6.53 -5.64 9.29
N THR A 120 -5.47 -5.22 8.61
CA THR A 120 -4.35 -6.08 8.16
C THR A 120 -3.14 -6.05 9.10
N GLY A 121 -3.20 -5.29 10.19
CA GLY A 121 -2.09 -5.11 11.13
C GLY A 121 -0.94 -4.25 10.60
N GLY A 122 -1.22 -3.42 9.60
CA GLY A 122 -0.34 -2.37 9.10
C GLY A 122 -0.55 -1.03 9.81
N GLN A 123 -0.12 0.04 9.17
CA GLN A 123 -0.24 1.42 9.67
C GLN A 123 -0.56 2.38 8.53
N TYR A 124 -1.33 3.43 8.84
CA TYR A 124 -1.61 4.54 7.95
C TYR A 124 -0.57 5.64 8.12
N PHE A 125 -0.15 6.23 7.01
CA PHE A 125 0.73 7.39 6.96
C PHE A 125 0.14 8.46 6.04
N ARG A 126 0.57 9.71 6.27
CA ARG A 126 0.28 10.85 5.39
C ARG A 126 1.59 11.41 4.85
N ALA A 127 1.71 11.49 3.52
CA ALA A 127 2.84 12.12 2.85
C ALA A 127 2.38 13.43 2.18
N THR A 128 3.01 14.54 2.51
CA THR A 128 2.73 15.85 1.94
C THR A 128 3.73 16.26 0.86
N ASP A 129 4.87 15.59 0.81
CA ASP A 129 5.97 15.85 -0.10
C ASP A 129 6.86 14.60 -0.28
N ASN A 130 7.83 14.68 -1.19
CA ASN A 130 8.74 13.58 -1.48
C ASN A 130 9.69 13.24 -0.31
N ALA A 131 10.01 14.20 0.55
CA ALA A 131 10.89 13.96 1.69
C ALA A 131 10.16 13.12 2.75
N SER A 132 8.94 13.52 3.12
CA SER A 132 8.08 12.76 4.03
C SER A 132 7.77 11.37 3.50
N LEU A 133 7.53 11.22 2.20
CA LEU A 133 7.32 9.90 1.58
C LEU A 133 8.54 8.99 1.74
N LYS A 134 9.75 9.51 1.54
CA LYS A 134 10.99 8.75 1.72
C LYS A 134 11.20 8.32 3.18
N GLU A 135 10.88 9.18 4.13
CA GLU A 135 10.94 8.86 5.55
C GLU A 135 9.96 7.76 5.93
N ILE A 136 8.72 7.81 5.41
CA ILE A 136 7.70 6.78 5.62
C ILE A 136 8.17 5.42 5.10
N TYR A 137 8.73 5.35 3.89
CA TYR A 137 9.30 4.10 3.38
C TYR A 137 10.42 3.54 4.27
N SER A 138 11.29 4.41 4.79
CA SER A 138 12.35 4.01 5.72
C SER A 138 11.78 3.50 7.05
N GLU A 139 10.70 4.10 7.54
CA GLU A 139 10.01 3.65 8.76
C GLU A 139 9.37 2.28 8.58
N ILE A 140 8.64 2.08 7.47
CA ILE A 140 8.03 0.78 7.12
C ILE A 140 9.12 -0.31 7.04
N ASP A 141 10.23 -0.05 6.39
CA ASP A 141 11.35 -1.01 6.28
C ASP A 141 11.90 -1.40 7.66
N LYS A 142 12.09 -0.44 8.56
CA LYS A 142 12.53 -0.69 9.94
C LYS A 142 11.52 -1.53 10.72
N MET A 143 10.22 -1.21 10.61
CA MET A 143 9.16 -1.96 11.30
C MET A 143 9.11 -3.41 10.82
N GLU A 144 9.22 -3.65 9.52
CA GLU A 144 9.16 -5.00 8.96
C GLU A 144 10.40 -5.83 9.33
N LYS A 145 11.60 -5.25 9.30
CA LYS A 145 12.84 -5.91 9.74
C LYS A 145 12.76 -6.30 11.22
N THR A 146 12.23 -5.44 12.07
CA THR A 146 12.05 -5.71 13.50
C THR A 146 11.08 -6.87 13.72
N LYS A 147 9.93 -6.89 13.03
CA LYS A 147 8.94 -7.96 13.14
C LYS A 147 9.48 -9.30 12.69
N ILE A 148 10.22 -9.35 11.59
CA ILE A 148 10.87 -10.58 11.10
C ILE A 148 11.87 -11.11 12.14
N SER A 149 12.69 -10.25 12.72
CA SER A 149 13.68 -10.62 13.74
C SER A 149 13.02 -11.19 14.99
N VAL A 150 11.93 -10.59 15.46
CA VAL A 150 11.17 -11.08 16.63
C VAL A 150 10.55 -12.43 16.36
N GLN A 151 9.97 -12.66 15.18
CA GLN A 151 9.40 -13.94 14.80
C GLN A 151 10.47 -15.06 14.74
N GLU A 152 11.63 -14.77 14.19
CA GLU A 152 12.75 -15.74 14.16
C GLU A 152 13.23 -16.10 15.56
N TYR A 153 13.34 -15.13 16.45
CA TYR A 153 13.77 -15.37 17.84
C TYR A 153 12.75 -16.22 18.59
N SER A 154 11.46 -15.93 18.48
CA SER A 154 10.40 -16.71 19.13
C SER A 154 10.39 -18.16 18.64
N LYS A 155 10.51 -18.39 17.32
CA LYS A 155 10.55 -19.73 16.74
C LYS A 155 11.73 -20.55 17.26
N LYS A 156 12.93 -19.96 17.35
CA LYS A 156 14.11 -20.62 17.91
C LYS A 156 13.91 -21.01 19.39
N GLN A 157 13.26 -20.16 20.17
CA GLN A 157 12.97 -20.48 21.59
C GLN A 157 11.99 -21.65 21.75
N GLU A 158 10.98 -21.74 20.89
CA GLU A 158 10.03 -22.86 20.91
C GLU A 158 10.70 -24.18 20.52
N GLU A 159 11.54 -24.17 19.50
CA GLU A 159 12.33 -25.35 19.10
C GLU A 159 13.26 -25.81 20.22
N TYR A 160 13.91 -24.91 20.91
CA TYR A 160 14.81 -25.24 22.03
C TYR A 160 14.06 -25.88 23.21
N LYS A 161 12.86 -25.40 23.55
CA LYS A 161 12.02 -25.99 24.59
C LYS A 161 11.65 -27.42 24.27
N ASN A 162 11.31 -27.73 23.03
CA ASN A 162 10.96 -29.08 22.61
C ASN A 162 12.14 -30.07 22.74
N TRP A 163 13.36 -29.60 22.48
CA TRP A 163 14.59 -30.42 22.69
C TRP A 163 14.93 -30.62 24.16
N ALA A 164 14.70 -29.61 25.02
CA ALA A 164 14.97 -29.68 26.45
C ALA A 164 13.99 -30.61 27.22
N ILE A 165 12.86 -30.99 26.64
CA ILE A 165 11.89 -31.94 27.23
C ILE A 165 12.29 -33.39 26.89
N LEU A 166 13.14 -33.60 25.87
CA LEU A 166 13.59 -34.92 25.40
C LEU A 166 14.88 -35.41 26.08
N LEU A 167 15.51 -34.59 26.93
CA LEU A 167 16.67 -34.91 27.77
C LEU A 167 16.24 -35.08 29.23
#